data_b72f467a6736dbecab0910d1b64a4438
#
_entry.id   b72f467a6736dbecab0910d1b64a4438
#
_cell.length_a   1.000
_cell.length_b   1.000
_cell.length_c   1.000
_cell.angle_alpha   90.00
_cell.angle_beta   90.00
_cell.angle_gamma   90.00
#
_symmetry.space_group_name_H-M   'P 1'
#
loop_
_entity.id
_entity.type
_entity.pdbx_description
1 polymer ?
#
loop_
_entity_poly.entity_id
_entity_poly.type
_entity_poly.pdbx_seq_one_letter_code
_entity_poly.pdbx_strand_id
1 'polypeptide(L)'
;MRIRQVSVFMEKALERFREITELFRDAGINIRAHSLIGHSNTPYKILRMIVDDTETAAAVLKNRGLSVKVEDVLAVEVDHRTGGLHRILEILDAEGLELRYTYAAAHDVCQKAAMVLSFEDLDQAIKALDDQGVALIPSKHF
;
A
#
# COMPACT_ATOMS: atom_id res chain seq x y z
N MET A 1 3.09 -10.68 8.83
CA MET A 1 2.60 -10.78 7.45
C MET A 1 2.82 -9.48 6.72
N ARG A 2 3.90 -9.45 6.00
CA ARG A 2 4.35 -8.27 5.28
C ARG A 2 3.87 -8.32 3.83
N ILE A 3 3.49 -7.17 3.30
CA ILE A 3 3.13 -6.99 1.89
C ILE A 3 4.17 -6.08 1.27
N ARG A 4 4.68 -6.44 0.10
CA ARG A 4 5.64 -5.61 -0.62
C ARG A 4 4.90 -4.58 -1.46
N GLN A 5 5.36 -3.36 -1.37
CA GLN A 5 4.79 -2.22 -2.08
C GLN A 5 5.84 -1.58 -2.96
N VAL A 6 5.45 -1.23 -4.18
CA VAL A 6 6.29 -0.50 -5.12
C VAL A 6 5.95 0.97 -5.05
N SER A 7 6.95 1.81 -4.83
CA SER A 7 6.80 3.27 -4.82
C SER A 7 7.61 3.87 -5.96
N VAL A 8 7.00 4.83 -6.66
CA VAL A 8 7.64 5.53 -7.79
C VAL A 8 7.57 7.03 -7.54
N PHE A 9 8.72 7.69 -7.62
CA PHE A 9 8.83 9.14 -7.60
C PHE A 9 8.71 9.66 -9.03
N MET A 10 7.84 10.64 -9.26
CA MET A 10 7.59 11.11 -10.61
C MET A 10 7.17 12.57 -10.68
N GLU A 11 7.51 13.20 -11.80
CA GLU A 11 6.87 14.42 -12.28
C GLU A 11 5.84 14.04 -13.33
N LYS A 12 4.97 14.98 -13.72
CA LYS A 12 3.93 14.76 -14.75
C LYS A 12 3.10 13.50 -14.45
N ALA A 13 2.50 13.49 -13.27
CA ALA A 13 1.90 12.30 -12.68
C ALA A 13 0.92 11.55 -13.58
N LEU A 14 0.02 12.28 -14.27
CA LEU A 14 -0.97 11.61 -15.12
C LEU A 14 -0.30 10.89 -16.30
N GLU A 15 0.64 11.57 -16.96
CA GLU A 15 1.37 10.98 -18.08
C GLU A 15 2.18 9.75 -17.64
N ARG A 16 2.91 9.87 -16.52
CA ARG A 16 3.72 8.76 -16.01
C ARG A 16 2.87 7.60 -15.50
N PHE A 17 1.79 7.89 -14.80
CA PHE A 17 0.89 6.83 -14.32
C PHE A 17 0.27 6.07 -15.50
N ARG A 18 -0.14 6.79 -16.54
CA ARG A 18 -0.64 6.16 -17.77
C ARG A 18 0.43 5.25 -18.40
N GLU A 19 1.66 5.74 -18.48
CA GLU A 19 2.79 4.95 -19.02
C GLU A 19 3.03 3.68 -18.17
N ILE A 20 3.00 3.81 -16.85
CA ILE A 20 3.17 2.68 -15.93
C ILE A 20 2.07 1.65 -16.14
N THR A 21 0.82 2.07 -16.25
CA THR A 21 -0.30 1.15 -16.48
C THR A 21 -0.19 0.45 -17.83
N GLU A 22 0.33 1.13 -18.85
CA GLU A 22 0.60 0.52 -20.14
C GLU A 22 1.69 -0.55 -20.04
N LEU A 23 2.81 -0.25 -19.37
CA LEU A 23 3.89 -1.21 -19.15
C LEU A 23 3.40 -2.44 -18.39
N PHE A 24 2.58 -2.23 -17.38
CA PHE A 24 2.04 -3.32 -16.57
C PHE A 24 1.05 -4.17 -17.35
N ARG A 25 0.19 -3.55 -18.16
CA ARG A 25 -0.71 -4.28 -19.05
C ARG A 25 0.09 -5.21 -19.97
N ASP A 26 1.14 -4.71 -20.58
CA ASP A 26 1.94 -5.48 -21.53
C ASP A 26 2.74 -6.60 -20.84
N ALA A 27 3.08 -6.42 -19.57
CA ALA A 27 3.79 -7.42 -18.76
C ALA A 27 2.85 -8.36 -17.99
N GLY A 28 1.54 -8.17 -18.09
CA GLY A 28 0.56 -8.99 -17.39
C GLY A 28 0.49 -8.73 -15.88
N ILE A 29 0.85 -7.53 -15.44
CA ILE A 29 0.86 -7.14 -14.03
C ILE A 29 -0.42 -6.40 -13.69
N ASN A 30 -1.11 -6.82 -12.62
CA ASN A 30 -2.32 -6.19 -12.13
C ASN A 30 -2.02 -5.33 -10.90
N ILE A 31 -2.54 -4.10 -10.90
CA ILE A 31 -2.47 -3.20 -9.74
C ILE A 31 -3.66 -3.50 -8.83
N ARG A 32 -3.37 -3.94 -7.61
CA ARG A 32 -4.37 -4.30 -6.60
C ARG A 32 -4.80 -3.12 -5.76
N ALA A 33 -3.87 -2.22 -5.49
CA ALA A 33 -4.11 -1.01 -4.71
C ALA A 33 -3.14 0.07 -5.14
N HIS A 34 -3.54 1.33 -5.02
CA HIS A 34 -2.63 2.43 -5.31
C HIS A 34 -3.01 3.68 -4.53
N SER A 35 -2.02 4.54 -4.35
CA SER A 35 -2.16 5.88 -3.78
C SER A 35 -1.23 6.82 -4.52
N LEU A 36 -1.73 7.95 -4.98
CA LEU A 36 -0.92 8.98 -5.63
C LEU A 36 -1.03 10.26 -4.82
N ILE A 37 0.08 10.69 -4.22
CA ILE A 37 0.13 11.86 -3.35
C ILE A 37 1.26 12.77 -3.78
N GLY A 38 0.99 14.07 -3.78
CA GLY A 38 1.98 15.10 -4.05
C GLY A 38 2.09 16.10 -2.92
N HIS A 39 3.18 16.85 -2.94
CA HIS A 39 3.39 17.99 -2.05
C HIS A 39 2.99 19.28 -2.78
N SER A 40 2.34 20.20 -2.07
CA SER A 40 1.80 21.43 -2.64
C SER A 40 2.87 22.37 -3.23
N ASN A 41 4.13 22.24 -2.80
CA ASN A 41 5.22 23.13 -3.20
C ASN A 41 6.25 22.48 -4.11
N THR A 42 5.99 21.29 -4.64
CA THR A 42 6.91 20.59 -5.53
C THR A 42 6.14 19.93 -6.66
N PRO A 43 6.77 19.78 -7.86
CA PRO A 43 6.13 19.06 -8.96
C PRO A 43 6.15 17.55 -8.78
N TYR A 44 6.83 17.04 -7.75
CA TYR A 44 6.99 15.61 -7.54
C TYR A 44 5.80 15.00 -6.83
N LYS A 45 5.45 13.80 -7.27
CA LYS A 45 4.44 12.98 -6.62
C LYS A 45 4.98 11.59 -6.36
N ILE A 46 4.38 10.92 -5.39
CA ILE A 46 4.72 9.55 -5.05
C ILE A 46 3.54 8.66 -5.39
N LEU A 47 3.76 7.71 -6.29
CA LEU A 47 2.80 6.66 -6.59
C LEU A 47 3.19 5.40 -5.81
N ARG A 48 2.31 4.96 -4.91
CA ARG A 48 2.48 3.71 -4.17
C ARG A 48 1.53 2.68 -4.71
N MET A 49 2.02 1.48 -4.98
CA MET A 49 1.21 0.43 -5.59
C MET A 49 1.48 -0.91 -4.93
N ILE A 50 0.42 -1.68 -4.77
CA ILE A 50 0.52 -3.11 -4.48
C ILE A 50 0.09 -3.84 -5.75
N VAL A 51 0.96 -4.71 -6.22
CA VAL A 51 0.77 -5.43 -7.49
C VAL A 51 0.89 -6.93 -7.23
N ASP A 52 0.42 -7.72 -8.17
CA ASP A 52 0.47 -9.18 -8.07
C ASP A 52 1.88 -9.77 -8.30
N ASP A 53 2.76 -9.06 -8.98
CA ASP A 53 4.15 -9.47 -9.23
C ASP A 53 5.10 -8.30 -9.00
N THR A 54 5.50 -8.11 -7.75
CA THR A 54 6.33 -6.99 -7.31
C THR A 54 7.70 -6.97 -7.97
N GLU A 55 8.34 -8.13 -8.12
CA GLU A 55 9.69 -8.21 -8.68
C GLU A 55 9.71 -7.81 -10.14
N THR A 56 8.78 -8.35 -10.93
CA THR A 56 8.67 -7.99 -12.34
C THR A 56 8.30 -6.52 -12.50
N ALA A 57 7.37 -6.03 -11.69
CA ALA A 57 6.97 -4.62 -11.71
C ALA A 57 8.16 -3.69 -11.46
N ALA A 58 8.93 -3.96 -10.41
CA ALA A 58 10.10 -3.14 -10.08
C ALA A 58 11.13 -3.17 -11.22
N ALA A 59 11.38 -4.33 -11.81
CA ALA A 59 12.33 -4.48 -12.92
C ALA A 59 11.88 -3.69 -14.17
N VAL A 60 10.62 -3.81 -14.53
CA VAL A 60 10.04 -3.10 -15.70
C VAL A 60 10.17 -1.60 -15.53
N LEU A 61 9.86 -1.09 -14.35
CA LEU A 61 9.92 0.34 -14.05
C LEU A 61 11.36 0.86 -14.03
N LYS A 62 12.27 0.11 -13.42
CA LYS A 62 13.70 0.48 -13.38
C LYS A 62 14.31 0.49 -14.77
N ASN A 63 13.97 -0.48 -15.63
CA ASN A 63 14.43 -0.52 -16.99
C ASN A 63 13.97 0.68 -17.82
N ARG A 64 12.84 1.29 -17.41
CA ARG A 64 12.34 2.51 -18.05
C ARG A 64 12.98 3.79 -17.48
N GLY A 65 13.89 3.68 -16.53
CA GLY A 65 14.59 4.80 -15.93
C GLY A 65 13.81 5.51 -14.84
N LEU A 66 12.76 4.89 -14.31
CA LEU A 66 11.98 5.47 -13.22
C LEU A 66 12.67 5.24 -11.87
N SER A 67 12.45 6.17 -10.93
CA SER A 67 12.96 6.06 -9.57
C SER A 67 12.00 5.19 -8.74
N VAL A 68 12.44 3.97 -8.45
CA VAL A 68 11.60 2.93 -7.84
C VAL A 68 12.17 2.49 -6.50
N LYS A 69 11.29 2.34 -5.52
CA LYS A 69 11.63 1.78 -4.21
C LYS A 69 10.62 0.70 -3.85
N VAL A 70 11.08 -0.41 -3.27
CA VAL A 70 10.23 -1.46 -2.75
C VAL A 70 10.28 -1.42 -1.23
N GLU A 71 9.13 -1.37 -0.59
CA GLU A 71 9.01 -1.30 0.87
C GLU A 71 8.00 -2.33 1.36
N ASP A 72 8.17 -2.72 2.62
CA ASP A 72 7.20 -3.58 3.29
C ASP A 72 6.14 -2.73 3.99
N VAL A 73 4.89 -3.15 3.84
CA VAL A 73 3.73 -2.57 4.51
C VAL A 73 2.87 -3.70 5.08
N LEU A 74 1.85 -3.36 5.84
CA LEU A 74 0.84 -4.32 6.25
C LEU A 74 -0.53 -3.91 5.70
N ALA A 75 -1.44 -4.86 5.60
CA ALA A 75 -2.82 -4.61 5.26
C ALA A 75 -3.73 -5.31 6.25
N VAL A 76 -4.81 -4.63 6.63
CA VAL A 76 -5.78 -5.15 7.58
C VAL A 76 -7.17 -5.15 6.96
N GLU A 77 -8.00 -6.11 7.36
CA GLU A 77 -9.43 -6.06 7.12
C GLU A 77 -10.08 -5.15 8.15
N VAL A 78 -10.90 -4.23 7.68
CA VAL A 78 -11.65 -3.32 8.54
C VAL A 78 -13.13 -3.54 8.26
N ASP A 79 -13.92 -3.69 9.32
CA ASP A 79 -15.38 -3.75 9.16
C ASP A 79 -15.87 -2.46 8.51
N HIS A 80 -16.61 -2.61 7.41
CA HIS A 80 -17.15 -1.46 6.67
C HIS A 80 -18.39 -0.92 7.37
N ARG A 81 -18.17 -0.38 8.57
CA ARG A 81 -19.21 0.20 9.43
C ARG A 81 -18.60 1.24 10.35
N THR A 82 -19.45 2.07 10.96
CA THR A 82 -19.02 3.08 11.92
C THR A 82 -18.21 2.44 13.05
N GLY A 83 -17.03 2.98 13.32
CA GLY A 83 -16.14 2.52 14.39
C GLY A 83 -15.18 1.42 13.99
N GLY A 84 -15.29 0.82 12.80
CA GLY A 84 -14.38 -0.24 12.36
C GLY A 84 -12.93 0.22 12.29
N LEU A 85 -12.68 1.33 11.62
CA LEU A 85 -11.35 1.91 11.52
C LEU A 85 -10.84 2.45 12.86
N HIS A 86 -11.73 3.05 13.65
CA HIS A 86 -11.37 3.59 14.96
C HIS A 86 -10.74 2.52 15.86
N ARG A 87 -11.31 1.33 15.89
CA ARG A 87 -10.78 0.22 16.69
C ARG A 87 -9.33 -0.10 16.34
N ILE A 88 -9.02 -0.15 15.05
CA ILE A 88 -7.67 -0.42 14.56
C ILE A 88 -6.69 0.66 15.00
N LEU A 89 -7.09 1.92 14.81
CA LEU A 89 -6.24 3.06 15.16
C LEU A 89 -6.02 3.15 16.68
N GLU A 90 -7.03 2.83 17.48
CA GLU A 90 -6.91 2.82 18.94
C GLU A 90 -5.88 1.79 19.41
N ILE A 91 -5.89 0.58 18.84
CA ILE A 91 -4.91 -0.45 19.14
C ILE A 91 -3.49 0.03 18.84
N LEU A 92 -3.29 0.62 17.68
CA LEU A 92 -1.98 1.08 17.23
C LEU A 92 -1.49 2.29 18.03
N ASP A 93 -2.39 3.21 18.34
CA ASP A 93 -2.06 4.40 19.15
C ASP A 93 -1.62 4.00 20.56
N ALA A 94 -2.25 3.00 21.15
CA ALA A 94 -1.89 2.51 22.47
C ALA A 94 -0.45 1.97 22.54
N GLU A 95 0.09 1.52 21.42
CA GLU A 95 1.47 1.05 21.31
C GLU A 95 2.49 2.16 21.06
N GLY A 96 2.04 3.40 20.89
CA GLY A 96 2.92 4.53 20.63
C GLY A 96 3.62 4.48 19.28
N LEU A 97 3.01 3.83 18.29
CA LEU A 97 3.59 3.64 16.96
C LEU A 97 3.48 4.88 16.10
N GLU A 98 4.51 5.13 15.30
CA GLU A 98 4.53 6.21 14.32
C GLU A 98 3.95 5.72 12.99
N LEU A 99 2.75 6.17 12.65
CA LEU A 99 2.12 5.89 11.37
C LEU A 99 2.72 6.80 10.31
N ARG A 100 3.32 6.22 9.28
CA ARG A 100 3.94 6.97 8.18
C ARG A 100 2.90 7.40 7.15
N TYR A 101 2.05 6.48 6.73
CA TYR A 101 0.94 6.75 5.82
C TYR A 101 -0.03 5.57 5.81
N THR A 102 -1.23 5.84 5.31
CA THR A 102 -2.26 4.81 5.14
C THR A 102 -3.12 5.13 3.92
N TYR A 103 -3.65 4.12 3.30
CA TYR A 103 -4.64 4.25 2.23
C TYR A 103 -5.55 3.04 2.17
N ALA A 104 -6.75 3.27 1.66
CA ALA A 104 -7.73 2.20 1.48
C ALA A 104 -7.49 1.46 0.17
N ALA A 105 -7.87 0.20 0.16
CA ALA A 105 -7.78 -0.64 -1.04
C ALA A 105 -9.09 -1.43 -1.22
N ALA A 106 -9.37 -1.81 -2.44
CA ALA A 106 -10.49 -2.70 -2.73
C ALA A 106 -10.19 -4.09 -2.17
N HIS A 107 -11.21 -4.73 -1.61
CA HIS A 107 -11.09 -6.08 -1.10
C HIS A 107 -12.34 -6.87 -1.47
N ASP A 108 -12.16 -8.08 -1.98
CA ASP A 108 -13.25 -8.89 -2.55
C ASP A 108 -14.22 -9.45 -1.52
N VAL A 109 -13.93 -9.32 -0.24
CA VAL A 109 -14.79 -9.84 0.82
C VAL A 109 -15.91 -8.84 1.11
N CYS A 110 -17.15 -9.28 0.98
CA CYS A 110 -18.34 -8.47 1.26
C CYS A 110 -18.27 -7.78 2.62
N GLN A 111 -18.62 -6.48 2.64
CA GLN A 111 -18.76 -5.66 3.84
C GLN A 111 -17.46 -5.41 4.61
N LYS A 112 -16.32 -5.69 4.01
CA LYS A 112 -15.03 -5.35 4.60
C LYS A 112 -14.24 -4.47 3.66
N ALA A 113 -13.48 -3.57 4.24
CA ALA A 113 -12.51 -2.76 3.54
C ALA A 113 -11.11 -3.25 3.87
N ALA A 114 -10.17 -3.02 2.98
CA ALA A 114 -8.77 -3.25 3.25
C ALA A 114 -8.08 -1.91 3.47
N MET A 115 -7.25 -1.83 4.51
CA MET A 115 -6.43 -0.67 4.79
C MET A 115 -4.96 -1.06 4.74
N VAL A 116 -4.20 -0.34 3.94
CA VAL A 116 -2.74 -0.47 3.91
C VAL A 116 -2.15 0.53 4.90
N LEU A 117 -1.22 0.06 5.72
CA LEU A 117 -0.61 0.85 6.78
C LEU A 117 0.91 0.71 6.71
N SER A 118 1.60 1.82 6.79
CA SER A 118 3.07 1.85 6.83
C SER A 118 3.55 2.41 8.15
N PHE A 119 4.46 1.68 8.79
CA PHE A 119 5.07 2.07 10.05
C PHE A 119 6.59 1.97 9.96
N GLU A 120 7.28 2.74 10.77
CA GLU A 120 8.73 2.58 10.91
C GLU A 120 9.06 1.24 11.55
N ASP A 121 8.35 0.87 12.63
CA ASP A 121 8.46 -0.45 13.26
C ASP A 121 7.26 -1.32 12.86
N LEU A 122 7.38 -1.95 11.70
CA LEU A 122 6.32 -2.77 11.14
C LEU A 122 6.06 -4.03 11.97
N ASP A 123 7.10 -4.64 12.53
CA ASP A 123 6.96 -5.85 13.34
C ASP A 123 6.17 -5.60 14.61
N GLN A 124 6.39 -4.45 15.26
CA GLN A 124 5.62 -4.09 16.45
C GLN A 124 4.14 -3.86 16.09
N ALA A 125 3.86 -3.23 14.96
CA ALA A 125 2.50 -3.03 14.50
C ALA A 125 1.79 -4.36 14.21
N ILE A 126 2.45 -5.27 13.52
CA ILE A 126 1.92 -6.60 13.21
C ILE A 126 1.60 -7.35 14.51
N LYS A 127 2.53 -7.34 15.46
CA LYS A 127 2.34 -8.01 16.75
C LYS A 127 1.15 -7.43 17.52
N ALA A 128 1.05 -6.11 17.61
CA ALA A 128 -0.04 -5.44 18.33
C ALA A 128 -1.41 -5.80 17.75
N LEU A 129 -1.53 -5.79 16.44
CA LEU A 129 -2.78 -6.14 15.76
C LEU A 129 -3.11 -7.63 15.90
N ASP A 130 -2.13 -8.48 15.75
CA ASP A 130 -2.30 -9.93 15.88
C ASP A 130 -2.74 -10.31 17.29
N ASP A 131 -2.11 -9.72 18.32
CA ASP A 131 -2.45 -9.95 19.72
C ASP A 131 -3.90 -9.55 20.05
N GLN A 132 -4.45 -8.60 19.33
CA GLN A 132 -5.85 -8.13 19.51
C GLN A 132 -6.83 -8.82 18.55
N GLY A 133 -6.39 -9.84 17.84
CA GLY A 133 -7.25 -10.62 16.95
C GLY A 133 -7.67 -9.89 15.68
N VAL A 134 -6.94 -8.87 15.27
CA VAL A 134 -7.21 -8.16 14.01
C VAL A 134 -6.73 -9.00 12.84
N ALA A 135 -7.58 -9.18 11.84
CA ALA A 135 -7.24 -9.95 10.65
C ALA A 135 -6.28 -9.18 9.75
N LEU A 136 -5.04 -9.69 9.64
CA LEU A 136 -4.05 -9.19 8.69
C LEU A 136 -4.25 -9.91 7.36
N ILE A 137 -4.16 -9.16 6.26
CA ILE A 137 -4.34 -9.72 4.92
C ILE A 137 -2.99 -10.23 4.41
N PRO A 138 -2.86 -11.53 4.10
CA PRO A 138 -1.64 -12.05 3.49
C PRO A 138 -1.45 -11.53 2.07
N SER A 139 -0.22 -11.40 1.62
CA SER A 139 0.09 -10.87 0.28
C SER A 139 -0.61 -11.65 -0.84
N LYS A 140 -0.76 -12.96 -0.69
CA LYS A 140 -1.41 -13.82 -1.68
C LYS A 140 -2.91 -13.57 -1.84
N HIS A 141 -3.54 -12.90 -0.88
CA HIS A 141 -4.97 -12.61 -0.88
C HIS A 141 -5.29 -11.14 -1.16
N PHE A 142 -4.27 -10.40 -1.49
CA PHE A 142 -4.44 -8.96 -1.72
C PHE A 142 -4.81 -8.64 -3.16
#